data_af38044867aa6cfc2846efa9e59cc433
#
_entry.id   af38044867aa6cfc2846efa9e59cc433
#
_cell.length_a   1.000
_cell.length_b   1.000
_cell.length_c   1.000
_cell.angle_alpha   90.00
_cell.angle_beta   90.00
_cell.angle_gamma   90.00
#
_symmetry.space_group_name_H-M   'P 1'
#
loop_
_entity.id
_entity.type
_entity.pdbx_description
1 polymer ?
#
loop_
_entity_poly.entity_id
_entity_poly.type
_entity_poly.pdbx_seq_one_letter_code
_entity_poly.pdbx_strand_id
1 'polypeptide(L)'
;FANNSDTETILHGYEEYGQEITKKLRGMFAFVIWDIKNKVLFGARDHFGIKPFYYYNRDGMFIFGSEIKSFLPHPKFKKELNEEALKTYLTFQYSALDETFFKGVYRLKPGHQFTYKDGKLEVTEYNTFNFIEEKKNFEENQKNLPKCNLNSIFSPKM
;
A
#
# COMPACT_ATOMS: atom_id res chain seq x y z
N PHE A 1 25.41 4.75 -1.61
CA PHE A 1 24.72 3.49 -1.90
C PHE A 1 25.76 2.38 -2.02
N ALA A 2 25.60 1.31 -1.25
CA ALA A 2 26.45 0.13 -1.34
C ALA A 2 25.95 -0.88 -2.38
N ASN A 3 24.65 -0.83 -2.70
CA ASN A 3 23.98 -1.72 -3.63
C ASN A 3 23.04 -0.94 -4.56
N ASN A 4 22.67 -1.54 -5.70
CA ASN A 4 21.62 -1.06 -6.59
C ASN A 4 20.25 -1.65 -6.17
N SER A 5 19.88 -1.49 -4.90
CA SER A 5 18.65 -2.05 -4.35
C SER A 5 17.62 -0.98 -4.09
N ASP A 6 16.36 -1.24 -4.47
CA ASP A 6 15.20 -0.42 -4.13
C ASP A 6 15.06 -0.22 -2.62
N THR A 7 15.40 -1.24 -1.84
CA THR A 7 15.35 -1.20 -0.38
C THR A 7 16.32 -0.16 0.19
N GLU A 8 17.53 -0.06 -0.34
CA GLU A 8 18.52 0.92 0.09
C GLU A 8 18.06 2.35 -0.24
N THR A 9 17.46 2.53 -1.41
CA THR A 9 16.87 3.82 -1.81
C THR A 9 15.78 4.26 -0.85
N ILE A 10 14.90 3.33 -0.43
CA ILE A 10 13.83 3.61 0.53
C ILE A 10 14.42 3.98 1.91
N LEU A 11 15.45 3.24 2.36
CA LEU A 11 16.08 3.51 3.66
C LEU A 11 16.72 4.89 3.71
N HIS A 12 17.56 5.23 2.74
CA HIS A 12 18.20 6.56 2.68
C HIS A 12 17.17 7.68 2.47
N GLY A 13 16.13 7.41 1.67
CA GLY A 13 15.03 8.35 1.54
C GLY A 13 14.29 8.58 2.87
N TYR A 14 14.11 7.56 3.68
CA TYR A 14 13.51 7.69 5.00
C TYR A 14 14.44 8.44 5.98
N GLU A 15 15.75 8.20 5.93
CA GLU A 15 16.74 8.95 6.72
C GLU A 15 16.70 10.45 6.41
N GLU A 16 16.52 10.82 5.14
CA GLU A 16 16.52 12.23 4.68
C GLU A 16 15.16 12.91 4.89
N TYR A 17 14.06 12.24 4.50
CA TYR A 17 12.73 12.85 4.41
C TYR A 17 11.74 12.34 5.46
N GLY A 18 12.14 11.36 6.28
CA GLY A 18 11.21 10.71 7.22
C GLY A 18 9.99 10.14 6.51
N GLN A 19 8.81 10.36 7.07
CA GLN A 19 7.55 9.87 6.51
C GLN A 19 7.18 10.51 5.15
N GLU A 20 7.73 11.68 4.83
CA GLU A 20 7.50 12.37 3.56
C GLU A 20 8.14 11.65 2.36
N ILE A 21 8.94 10.63 2.59
CA ILE A 21 9.51 9.77 1.54
C ILE A 21 8.42 9.21 0.62
N THR A 22 7.26 8.86 1.16
CA THR A 22 6.14 8.29 0.39
C THR A 22 5.65 9.19 -0.74
N LYS A 23 5.69 10.51 -0.56
CA LYS A 23 5.32 11.49 -1.58
C LYS A 23 6.35 11.60 -2.71
N LYS A 24 7.57 11.11 -2.48
CA LYS A 24 8.67 11.16 -3.45
C LYS A 24 8.83 9.85 -4.23
N LEU A 25 8.30 8.75 -3.70
CA LEU A 25 8.37 7.45 -4.34
C LEU A 25 7.40 7.36 -5.53
N ARG A 26 7.87 6.76 -6.61
CA ARG A 26 7.06 6.41 -7.78
C ARG A 26 7.22 4.93 -8.06
N GLY A 27 6.12 4.25 -8.36
CA GLY A 27 6.13 2.83 -8.69
C GLY A 27 5.24 2.00 -7.78
N MET A 28 5.48 0.70 -7.79
CA MET A 28 4.72 -0.30 -7.04
C MET A 28 5.51 -0.72 -5.81
N PHE A 29 5.00 -0.41 -4.63
CA PHE A 29 5.69 -0.75 -3.40
C PHE A 29 4.72 -1.07 -2.24
N ALA A 30 5.20 -1.91 -1.35
CA ALA A 30 4.69 -2.07 0.00
C ALA A 30 5.90 -2.39 0.87
N PHE A 31 6.18 -1.56 1.85
CA PHE A 31 7.34 -1.70 2.71
C PHE A 31 7.04 -1.36 4.16
N VAL A 32 7.91 -1.83 5.03
CA VAL A 32 7.91 -1.49 6.46
C VAL A 32 9.35 -1.23 6.89
N ILE A 33 9.55 -0.16 7.64
CA ILE A 33 10.81 0.26 8.22
C ILE A 33 10.68 0.24 9.74
N TRP A 34 11.63 -0.37 10.42
CA TRP A 34 11.79 -0.24 11.84
C TRP A 34 12.83 0.84 12.16
N ASP A 35 12.37 1.98 12.63
CA ASP A 35 13.23 3.06 13.12
C ASP A 35 13.67 2.76 14.56
N ILE A 36 14.89 2.28 14.68
CA ILE A 36 15.49 1.86 15.97
C ILE A 36 15.63 3.07 16.91
N LYS A 37 15.98 4.24 16.37
CA LYS A 37 16.25 5.45 17.15
C LYS A 37 14.97 6.00 17.80
N ASN A 38 13.91 6.08 17.01
CA ASN A 38 12.63 6.65 17.44
C ASN A 38 11.66 5.58 17.98
N LYS A 39 12.02 4.29 17.87
CA LYS A 39 11.19 3.12 18.20
C LYS A 39 9.82 3.18 17.52
N VAL A 40 9.83 3.48 16.22
CA VAL A 40 8.64 3.58 15.37
C VAL A 40 8.71 2.54 14.27
N LEU A 41 7.63 1.83 14.07
CA LEU A 41 7.41 1.05 12.87
C LEU A 41 6.66 1.93 11.88
N PHE A 42 7.27 2.21 10.73
CA PHE A 42 6.70 2.99 9.65
C PHE A 42 6.49 2.09 8.43
N GLY A 43 5.35 2.19 7.79
CA GLY A 43 5.10 1.45 6.57
C GLY A 43 4.16 2.18 5.63
N ALA A 44 4.22 1.82 4.36
CA ALA A 44 3.41 2.43 3.33
C ALA A 44 3.07 1.46 2.20
N ARG A 45 1.97 1.74 1.51
CA ARG A 45 1.53 1.04 0.32
C ARG A 45 1.41 2.01 -0.83
N ASP A 46 1.77 1.56 -2.03
CA ASP A 46 1.79 2.37 -3.24
C ASP A 46 0.45 3.05 -3.57
N HIS A 47 0.51 4.04 -4.43
CA HIS A 47 -0.60 4.92 -4.80
C HIS A 47 -1.83 4.19 -5.30
N PHE A 48 -1.65 3.08 -6.03
CA PHE A 48 -2.75 2.30 -6.63
C PHE A 48 -3.02 0.99 -5.89
N GLY A 49 -2.24 0.67 -4.83
CA GLY A 49 -2.36 -0.56 -4.08
C GLY A 49 -2.04 -1.80 -4.90
N ILE A 50 -1.10 -1.71 -5.83
CA ILE A 50 -0.66 -2.83 -6.67
C ILE A 50 0.00 -3.90 -5.82
N LYS A 51 0.87 -3.50 -4.89
CA LYS A 51 1.46 -4.45 -3.95
C LYS A 51 0.51 -4.72 -2.79
N PRO A 52 0.31 -5.98 -2.40
CA PRO A 52 -0.56 -6.31 -1.28
C PRO A 52 0.07 -5.91 0.05
N PHE A 53 -0.76 -5.42 0.97
CA PHE A 53 -0.37 -5.16 2.34
C PHE A 53 -1.56 -5.40 3.28
N TYR A 54 -1.40 -6.34 4.20
CA TYR A 54 -2.39 -6.66 5.23
C TYR A 54 -1.78 -6.46 6.61
N TYR A 55 -2.62 -6.07 7.57
CA TYR A 55 -2.20 -6.01 8.96
C TYR A 55 -3.33 -6.49 9.88
N TYR A 56 -2.93 -7.05 11.00
CA TYR A 56 -3.81 -7.43 12.11
C TYR A 56 -3.52 -6.50 13.28
N ASN A 57 -4.55 -5.84 13.78
CA ASN A 57 -4.43 -4.94 14.93
C ASN A 57 -5.58 -5.22 15.92
N ARG A 58 -5.31 -6.10 16.87
CA ARG A 58 -6.29 -6.50 17.88
C ARG A 58 -5.60 -7.01 19.14
N ASP A 59 -6.22 -6.79 20.30
CA ASP A 59 -5.77 -7.28 21.61
C ASP A 59 -4.30 -6.87 21.93
N GLY A 60 -3.91 -5.67 21.53
CA GLY A 60 -2.55 -5.15 21.76
C GLY A 60 -1.47 -5.78 20.85
N MET A 61 -1.87 -6.54 19.85
CA MET A 61 -0.97 -7.19 18.90
C MET A 61 -1.08 -6.53 17.53
N PHE A 62 0.08 -6.25 16.94
CA PHE A 62 0.21 -5.76 15.57
C PHE A 62 1.06 -6.72 14.75
N ILE A 63 0.48 -7.28 13.70
CA ILE A 63 1.17 -8.16 12.74
C ILE A 63 0.90 -7.61 11.34
N PHE A 64 1.86 -7.72 10.44
CA PHE A 64 1.72 -7.30 9.05
C PHE A 64 2.33 -8.32 8.08
N GLY A 65 1.91 -8.25 6.83
CA GLY A 65 2.44 -9.12 5.77
C GLY A 65 1.75 -8.89 4.43
N SER A 66 2.32 -9.47 3.39
CA SER A 66 1.75 -9.42 2.05
C SER A 66 0.57 -10.38 1.87
N GLU A 67 0.44 -11.40 2.72
CA GLU A 67 -0.61 -12.41 2.66
C GLU A 67 -1.15 -12.73 4.06
N ILE A 68 -2.47 -12.86 4.16
CA ILE A 68 -3.14 -13.17 5.44
C ILE A 68 -2.71 -14.54 5.99
N LYS A 69 -2.39 -15.50 5.10
CA LYS A 69 -1.95 -16.83 5.54
C LYS A 69 -0.68 -16.79 6.40
N SER A 70 0.15 -15.75 6.28
CA SER A 70 1.35 -15.58 7.11
C SER A 70 1.02 -15.30 8.58
N PHE A 71 -0.22 -14.87 8.91
CA PHE A 71 -0.66 -14.63 10.28
C PHE A 71 -1.13 -15.91 10.97
N LEU A 72 -1.57 -16.92 10.20
CA LEU A 72 -2.19 -18.13 10.72
C LEU A 72 -1.32 -18.95 11.67
N PRO A 73 0.02 -19.02 11.50
CA PRO A 73 0.90 -19.74 12.43
C PRO A 73 1.10 -19.04 13.78
N HIS A 74 0.77 -17.73 13.88
CA HIS A 74 1.00 -16.98 15.10
C HIS A 74 0.05 -17.45 16.21
N PRO A 75 0.54 -17.86 17.40
CA PRO A 75 -0.27 -18.53 18.42
C PRO A 75 -1.38 -17.65 19.01
N LYS A 76 -1.21 -16.33 18.96
CA LYS A 76 -2.23 -15.39 19.44
C LYS A 76 -3.18 -14.89 18.35
N PHE A 77 -2.98 -15.29 17.09
CA PHE A 77 -3.90 -14.92 16.02
C PHE A 77 -5.22 -15.66 16.16
N LYS A 78 -6.32 -14.90 16.22
CA LYS A 78 -7.67 -15.47 16.32
C LYS A 78 -8.29 -15.58 14.93
N LYS A 79 -8.57 -16.82 14.51
CA LYS A 79 -9.29 -17.10 13.26
C LYS A 79 -10.79 -16.91 13.47
N GLU A 80 -11.25 -15.69 13.40
CA GLU A 80 -12.65 -15.32 13.60
C GLU A 80 -13.20 -14.71 12.30
N LEU A 81 -14.35 -15.24 11.84
CA LEU A 81 -14.99 -14.78 10.61
C LEU A 81 -15.62 -13.41 10.83
N ASN A 82 -15.38 -12.50 9.90
CA ASN A 82 -16.09 -11.24 9.80
C ASN A 82 -17.35 -11.42 8.93
N GLU A 83 -18.49 -11.63 9.58
CA GLU A 83 -19.76 -11.86 8.89
C GLU A 83 -20.23 -10.66 8.06
N GLU A 84 -19.94 -9.44 8.50
CA GLU A 84 -20.25 -8.21 7.77
C GLU A 84 -19.53 -8.15 6.42
N ALA A 85 -18.23 -8.42 6.45
CA ALA A 85 -17.44 -8.48 5.22
C ALA A 85 -17.94 -9.58 4.27
N LEU A 86 -18.34 -10.74 4.84
CA LEU A 86 -18.90 -11.83 4.06
C LEU A 86 -20.26 -11.44 3.43
N LYS A 87 -21.17 -10.84 4.19
CA LYS A 87 -22.47 -10.36 3.68
C LYS A 87 -22.29 -9.37 2.54
N THR A 88 -21.41 -8.40 2.73
CA THR A 88 -21.10 -7.39 1.71
C THR A 88 -20.55 -8.04 0.44
N TYR A 89 -19.63 -8.99 0.58
CA TYR A 89 -19.09 -9.72 -0.55
C TYR A 89 -20.13 -10.56 -1.29
N LEU A 90 -21.00 -11.27 -0.58
CA LEU A 90 -22.07 -12.08 -1.19
C LEU A 90 -23.09 -11.21 -1.96
N THR A 91 -23.31 -9.97 -1.52
CA THR A 91 -24.22 -9.03 -2.18
C THR A 91 -23.62 -8.41 -3.44
N PHE A 92 -22.36 -7.95 -3.35
CA PHE A 92 -21.72 -7.16 -4.41
C PHE A 92 -20.65 -7.92 -5.19
N GLN A 93 -20.30 -9.14 -4.77
CA GLN A 93 -19.15 -9.91 -5.25
C GLN A 93 -17.82 -9.13 -5.17
N TYR A 94 -17.79 -8.15 -4.30
CA TYR A 94 -16.67 -7.24 -4.07
C TYR A 94 -16.55 -6.92 -2.58
N SER A 95 -15.31 -6.87 -2.05
CA SER A 95 -15.05 -6.46 -0.68
C SER A 95 -14.94 -4.93 -0.61
N ALA A 96 -16.03 -4.26 -0.22
CA ALA A 96 -16.07 -2.81 -0.06
C ALA A 96 -15.50 -2.35 1.29
N LEU A 97 -15.23 -3.26 2.22
CA LEU A 97 -14.70 -2.96 3.54
C LEU A 97 -13.17 -3.02 3.55
N ASP A 98 -12.57 -2.22 4.41
CA ASP A 98 -11.12 -2.26 4.66
C ASP A 98 -10.73 -3.51 5.47
N GLU A 99 -11.62 -3.94 6.37
CA GLU A 99 -11.49 -5.17 7.10
C GLU A 99 -11.81 -6.37 6.20
N THR A 100 -11.00 -7.41 6.31
CA THR A 100 -11.13 -8.61 5.50
C THR A 100 -12.15 -9.60 6.08
N PHE A 101 -12.24 -10.82 5.52
CA PHE A 101 -13.06 -11.90 6.08
C PHE A 101 -12.58 -12.40 7.45
N PHE A 102 -11.40 -12.00 7.90
CA PHE A 102 -10.91 -12.27 9.23
C PHE A 102 -11.04 -11.02 10.09
N LYS A 103 -11.75 -11.12 11.24
CA LYS A 103 -11.88 -10.01 12.18
C LYS A 103 -10.53 -9.51 12.68
N GLY A 104 -10.36 -8.19 12.67
CA GLY A 104 -9.12 -7.52 13.05
C GLY A 104 -8.03 -7.53 11.98
N VAL A 105 -8.27 -8.15 10.81
CA VAL A 105 -7.36 -8.13 9.69
C VAL A 105 -7.81 -7.11 8.65
N TYR A 106 -6.99 -6.12 8.43
CA TYR A 106 -7.26 -5.01 7.52
C TYR A 106 -6.32 -5.04 6.32
N ARG A 107 -6.79 -4.47 5.24
CA ARG A 107 -5.97 -4.13 4.08
C ARG A 107 -5.57 -2.67 4.17
N LEU A 108 -4.28 -2.37 4.10
CA LEU A 108 -3.85 -0.98 3.99
C LEU A 108 -4.33 -0.42 2.65
N LYS A 109 -5.04 0.72 2.69
CA LYS A 109 -5.58 1.36 1.48
C LYS A 109 -4.48 1.81 0.53
N PRO A 110 -4.76 1.90 -0.79
CA PRO A 110 -3.88 2.57 -1.73
C PRO A 110 -3.55 3.99 -1.28
N GLY A 111 -2.31 4.46 -1.48
CA GLY A 111 -1.91 5.80 -1.12
C GLY A 111 -1.88 6.08 0.40
N HIS A 112 -1.88 5.03 1.23
CA HIS A 112 -1.83 5.17 2.68
C HIS A 112 -0.50 4.68 3.26
N GLN A 113 -0.14 5.29 4.36
CA GLN A 113 0.98 4.96 5.21
C GLN A 113 0.51 4.79 6.64
N PHE A 114 1.33 4.16 7.47
CA PHE A 114 1.05 4.01 8.88
C PHE A 114 2.30 4.22 9.73
N THR A 115 2.05 4.61 10.96
CA THR A 115 3.03 4.53 12.05
C THR A 115 2.46 3.68 13.17
N TYR A 116 3.32 2.85 13.75
CA TYR A 116 2.98 2.10 14.95
C TYR A 116 4.03 2.37 16.02
N LYS A 117 3.60 2.94 17.12
CA LYS A 117 4.45 3.31 18.25
C LYS A 117 3.69 3.13 19.57
N ASP A 118 4.36 2.58 20.57
CA ASP A 118 3.81 2.40 21.91
C ASP A 118 2.41 1.77 21.95
N GLY A 119 2.19 0.76 21.08
CA GLY A 119 0.92 0.05 20.97
C GLY A 119 -0.18 0.80 20.19
N LYS A 120 0.11 1.99 19.68
CA LYS A 120 -0.84 2.80 18.90
C LYS A 120 -0.53 2.74 17.41
N LEU A 121 -1.55 2.42 16.62
CA LEU A 121 -1.52 2.46 15.17
C LEU A 121 -2.17 3.75 14.69
N GLU A 122 -1.48 4.49 13.86
CA GLU A 122 -1.98 5.65 13.14
C GLU A 122 -1.86 5.39 11.64
N VAL A 123 -2.96 5.49 10.91
CA VAL A 123 -3.00 5.31 9.45
C VAL A 123 -3.38 6.64 8.82
N THR A 124 -2.57 7.10 7.89
CA THR A 124 -2.76 8.39 7.20
C THR A 124 -2.69 8.23 5.70
N GLU A 125 -3.48 9.03 4.99
CA GLU A 125 -3.40 9.15 3.54
C GLU A 125 -2.26 10.10 3.16
N TYR A 126 -1.32 9.66 2.32
CA TYR A 126 -0.22 10.49 1.84
C TYR A 126 -0.42 10.97 0.39
N ASN A 127 -1.37 10.37 -0.32
CA ASN A 127 -1.68 10.73 -1.69
C ASN A 127 -3.16 10.59 -2.02
N THR A 128 -3.76 11.69 -2.46
CA THR A 128 -5.14 11.76 -2.94
C THR A 128 -5.12 12.11 -4.43
N PHE A 129 -5.82 11.32 -5.24
CA PHE A 129 -5.99 11.65 -6.65
C PHE A 129 -7.14 12.64 -6.85
N ASN A 130 -6.80 13.87 -7.22
CA ASN A 130 -7.76 14.85 -7.66
C ASN A 130 -7.91 14.76 -9.19
N PHE A 131 -9.00 14.19 -9.66
CA PHE A 131 -9.33 14.21 -11.08
C PHE A 131 -9.96 15.55 -11.42
N ILE A 132 -9.24 16.37 -12.19
CA ILE A 132 -9.77 17.61 -12.75
C ILE A 132 -10.31 17.24 -14.14
N GLU A 133 -11.61 17.34 -14.34
CA GLU A 133 -12.20 17.24 -15.67
C GLU A 133 -11.81 18.49 -16.49
N GLU A 134 -10.81 18.38 -17.31
CA GLU A 134 -10.56 19.38 -18.35
C GLU A 134 -11.46 19.07 -19.55
N LYS A 135 -12.46 19.90 -19.78
CA LYS A 135 -13.29 19.83 -21.00
C LYS A 135 -12.48 20.29 -22.20
N LYS A 136 -11.57 19.46 -22.67
CA LYS A 136 -10.84 19.67 -23.92
C LYS A 136 -11.64 19.08 -25.09
N ASN A 137 -11.64 19.78 -26.23
CA ASN A 137 -12.25 19.27 -27.45
C ASN A 137 -11.54 17.97 -27.87
N PHE A 138 -12.28 17.02 -28.45
CA PHE A 138 -11.77 15.72 -28.88
C PHE A 138 -10.51 15.82 -29.74
N GLU A 139 -10.47 16.81 -30.66
CA GLU A 139 -9.33 17.07 -31.54
C GLU A 139 -8.06 17.52 -30.78
N GLU A 140 -8.23 18.27 -29.70
CA GLU A 140 -7.15 18.74 -28.86
C GLU A 140 -6.57 17.59 -28.00
N ASN A 141 -7.43 16.72 -27.49
CA ASN A 141 -7.04 15.52 -26.78
C ASN A 141 -6.28 14.53 -27.68
N GLN A 142 -6.70 14.40 -28.96
CA GLN A 142 -6.05 13.53 -29.92
C GLN A 142 -4.63 13.98 -30.25
N LYS A 143 -4.37 15.30 -30.29
CA LYS A 143 -3.03 15.86 -30.51
C LYS A 143 -2.08 15.69 -29.33
N ASN A 144 -2.65 15.63 -28.13
CA ASN A 144 -1.89 15.54 -26.86
C ASN A 144 -1.71 14.08 -26.36
N LEU A 145 -2.32 13.10 -27.03
CA LEU A 145 -2.03 11.69 -26.72
C LEU A 145 -0.55 11.42 -27.00
N PRO A 146 0.21 10.92 -25.99
CA PRO A 146 1.57 10.48 -26.27
C PRO A 146 1.50 9.43 -27.38
N LYS A 147 2.23 9.64 -28.47
CA LYS A 147 2.38 8.66 -29.55
C LYS A 147 3.00 7.42 -28.92
N CYS A 148 2.16 6.44 -28.57
CA CYS A 148 2.63 5.14 -28.14
C CYS A 148 3.49 4.56 -29.26
N ASN A 149 4.78 4.57 -29.07
CA ASN A 149 5.69 3.92 -30.00
C ASN A 149 5.62 2.42 -29.71
N LEU A 150 4.73 1.72 -30.42
CA LEU A 150 4.51 0.27 -30.28
C LEU A 150 5.82 -0.53 -30.41
N ASN A 151 6.83 0.02 -31.05
CA ASN A 151 8.15 -0.59 -31.20
C ASN A 151 8.92 -0.69 -29.86
N SER A 152 8.57 0.10 -28.84
CA SER A 152 9.22 0.01 -27.53
C SER A 152 8.67 -1.13 -26.67
N ILE A 153 7.50 -1.67 -27.00
CA ILE A 153 6.83 -2.74 -26.26
C ILE A 153 7.32 -4.13 -26.73
N PHE A 154 7.79 -4.23 -27.96
CA PHE A 154 8.18 -5.48 -28.60
C PHE A 154 9.67 -5.60 -28.95
N SER A 155 10.53 -4.75 -28.38
CA SER A 155 11.98 -4.93 -28.55
C SER A 155 12.45 -6.05 -27.61
N PRO A 156 12.78 -7.25 -28.12
CA PRO A 156 13.43 -8.26 -27.29
C PRO A 156 14.81 -7.74 -26.94
N LYS A 157 15.07 -7.54 -25.67
CA LYS A 157 16.44 -7.34 -25.19
C LYS A 157 17.19 -8.64 -25.42
N MET A 158 18.06 -8.66 -26.45
CA MET A 158 19.13 -9.63 -26.55
C MET A 158 20.13 -9.41 -25.44
#